data_1e87ad297eb9cfe1a3a5b79363c159e3
#
_entry.id   1e87ad297eb9cfe1a3a5b79363c159e3
#
_cell.length_a   1.000
_cell.length_b   1.000
_cell.length_c   1.000
_cell.angle_alpha   90.00
_cell.angle_beta   90.00
_cell.angle_gamma   90.00
#
_symmetry.space_group_name_H-M   'P 1'
#
loop_
_entity.id
_entity.type
_entity.pdbx_description
1 polymer ?
#
loop_
_entity_poly.entity_id
_entity_poly.type
_entity_poly.pdbx_seq_one_letter_code
_entity_poly.pdbx_strand_id
1 'polypeptide(L)'
;MYDTVIFDYGNTLCEMGSLSGSLKAVLKSQYAEQIGDLIERSIQELYIPEQVGQPNWIDVWQKAFHEYKLEFDKSIGLKHLHHFVDSGRLYQYSIPLLEALHTQGTKLILLSNVTGSTEVFQRDLINRGLAKYFDSIIWSSEIGFRKPSRQAFEIALESVGSLAKNSIMVGDSEIADVRGAQLVGISTMLISDLKNTESRASHVVNRSDILEQLIRLTNGSRGTTNAWRF
;
A
#
# COMPACT_ATOMS: atom_id res chain seq x y z
N MET A 1 11.45 0.82 -20.53
CA MET A 1 10.74 -0.45 -20.28
C MET A 1 11.10 -0.91 -18.89
N TYR A 2 10.12 -1.29 -18.08
CA TYR A 2 10.32 -1.75 -16.72
C TYR A 2 10.21 -3.26 -16.66
N ASP A 3 11.11 -3.92 -15.94
CA ASP A 3 11.10 -5.36 -15.65
C ASP A 3 10.63 -5.65 -14.23
N THR A 4 10.48 -4.61 -13.42
CA THR A 4 10.08 -4.70 -12.01
C THR A 4 9.02 -3.63 -11.70
N VAL A 5 7.93 -4.06 -11.07
CA VAL A 5 6.87 -3.18 -10.57
C VAL A 5 6.75 -3.32 -9.06
N ILE A 6 6.83 -2.20 -8.37
CA ILE A 6 6.63 -2.09 -6.93
C ILE A 6 5.23 -1.51 -6.72
N PHE A 7 4.37 -2.22 -6.00
CA PHE A 7 3.02 -1.77 -5.68
C PHE A 7 2.90 -1.35 -4.22
N ASP A 8 2.24 -0.23 -3.97
CA ASP A 8 1.57 -0.02 -2.71
C ASP A 8 0.32 -0.89 -2.60
N TYR A 9 -0.23 -1.07 -1.38
CA TYR A 9 -1.41 -1.89 -1.13
C TYR A 9 -2.68 -1.06 -0.97
N GLY A 10 -2.73 -0.24 0.09
CA GLY A 10 -3.92 0.53 0.45
C GLY A 10 -4.23 1.61 -0.58
N ASN A 11 -5.49 1.77 -0.98
CA ASN A 11 -5.95 2.70 -2.01
C ASN A 11 -5.26 2.55 -3.38
N THR A 12 -4.37 1.59 -3.51
CA THR A 12 -3.68 1.21 -4.76
C THR A 12 -4.25 -0.10 -5.33
N LEU A 13 -4.17 -1.20 -4.59
CA LEU A 13 -4.73 -2.50 -4.98
C LEU A 13 -6.05 -2.80 -4.25
N CYS A 14 -6.27 -2.19 -3.09
CA CYS A 14 -7.42 -2.41 -2.24
C CYS A 14 -7.91 -1.06 -1.69
N GLU A 15 -9.19 -0.76 -1.85
CA GLU A 15 -9.84 0.30 -1.10
C GLU A 15 -9.88 -0.10 0.37
N MET A 16 -9.28 0.71 1.23
CA MET A 16 -9.20 0.39 2.66
C MET A 16 -10.48 0.80 3.39
N GLY A 17 -10.79 0.08 4.47
CA GLY A 17 -11.88 0.44 5.36
C GLY A 17 -11.60 1.72 6.17
N SER A 18 -12.58 2.14 6.97
CA SER A 18 -12.42 3.22 7.94
C SER A 18 -11.90 2.67 9.27
N LEU A 19 -10.81 3.21 9.80
CA LEU A 19 -10.30 2.85 11.13
C LEU A 19 -11.32 3.21 12.23
N SER A 20 -11.90 4.41 12.15
CA SER A 20 -12.91 4.88 13.09
C SER A 20 -14.17 3.99 13.07
N GLY A 21 -14.72 3.71 11.87
CA GLY A 21 -15.86 2.82 11.70
C GLY A 21 -15.60 1.39 12.19
N SER A 22 -14.39 0.90 11.94
CA SER A 22 -13.97 -0.45 12.36
C SER A 22 -13.83 -0.58 13.88
N LEU A 23 -13.31 0.45 14.54
CA LEU A 23 -13.23 0.43 16.00
C LEU A 23 -14.63 0.48 16.64
N LYS A 24 -15.52 1.31 16.09
CA LYS A 24 -16.93 1.38 16.54
C LYS A 24 -17.65 0.03 16.43
N ALA A 25 -17.32 -0.78 15.46
CA ALA A 25 -17.92 -2.11 15.28
C ALA A 25 -17.47 -3.13 16.35
N VAL A 26 -16.25 -2.98 16.90
CA VAL A 26 -15.63 -3.97 17.80
C VAL A 26 -15.54 -3.52 19.26
N LEU A 27 -15.50 -2.21 19.53
CA LEU A 27 -15.37 -1.64 20.87
C LEU A 27 -16.75 -1.16 21.40
N LYS A 28 -17.23 -1.79 22.46
CA LYS A 28 -18.47 -1.38 23.15
C LYS A 28 -18.20 -0.15 24.06
N SER A 29 -18.01 1.02 23.44
CA SER A 29 -17.80 2.28 24.15
C SER A 29 -18.44 3.42 23.35
N GLN A 30 -19.02 4.41 24.07
CA GLN A 30 -19.51 5.64 23.44
C GLN A 30 -18.38 6.48 22.79
N TYR A 31 -17.13 6.22 23.14
CA TYR A 31 -15.94 6.90 22.63
C TYR A 31 -15.25 6.14 21.47
N ALA A 32 -15.81 5.02 21.02
CA ALA A 32 -15.14 4.16 20.03
C ALA A 32 -14.80 4.90 18.74
N GLU A 33 -15.71 5.72 18.25
CA GLU A 33 -15.51 6.52 17.01
C GLU A 33 -14.40 7.56 17.21
N GLN A 34 -14.42 8.33 18.29
CA GLN A 34 -13.44 9.35 18.60
C GLN A 34 -12.03 8.77 18.82
N ILE A 35 -11.94 7.60 19.46
CA ILE A 35 -10.68 6.88 19.63
C ILE A 35 -10.15 6.42 18.25
N GLY A 36 -11.03 5.89 17.39
CA GLY A 36 -10.69 5.51 16.03
C GLY A 36 -10.19 6.69 15.20
N ASP A 37 -10.86 7.84 15.28
CA ASP A 37 -10.44 9.08 14.63
C ASP A 37 -9.07 9.57 15.13
N LEU A 38 -8.78 9.40 16.42
CA LEU A 38 -7.49 9.77 16.98
C LEU A 38 -6.38 8.85 16.49
N ILE A 39 -6.64 7.54 16.39
CA ILE A 39 -5.71 6.57 15.79
C ILE A 39 -5.45 6.94 14.33
N GLU A 40 -6.49 7.19 13.55
CA GLU A 40 -6.37 7.55 12.13
C GLU A 40 -5.54 8.83 11.93
N ARG A 41 -5.81 9.89 12.70
CA ARG A 41 -5.00 11.12 12.67
C ARG A 41 -3.55 10.87 13.04
N SER A 42 -3.29 10.09 14.09
CA SER A 42 -1.91 9.72 14.48
C SER A 42 -1.17 8.96 13.38
N ILE A 43 -1.88 8.12 12.62
CA ILE A 43 -1.30 7.43 11.46
C ILE A 43 -1.06 8.41 10.31
N GLN A 44 -1.99 9.32 10.02
CA GLN A 44 -1.84 10.34 8.98
C GLN A 44 -0.64 11.27 9.24
N GLU A 45 -0.38 11.62 10.49
CA GLU A 45 0.79 12.40 10.90
C GLU A 45 2.13 11.71 10.60
N LEU A 46 2.14 10.38 10.37
CA LEU A 46 3.34 9.64 9.96
C LEU A 46 3.68 9.79 8.46
N TYR A 47 2.78 10.38 7.66
CA TYR A 47 2.99 10.57 6.22
C TYR A 47 3.70 11.89 5.88
N ILE A 48 4.33 12.53 6.85
CA ILE A 48 5.22 13.67 6.59
C ILE A 48 6.60 13.18 6.14
N PRO A 49 7.30 13.91 5.26
CA PRO A 49 8.57 13.46 4.66
C PRO A 49 9.68 13.14 5.67
N GLU A 50 9.63 13.78 6.84
CA GLU A 50 10.62 13.63 7.90
C GLU A 50 10.38 12.37 8.77
N GLN A 51 9.19 11.81 8.72
CA GLN A 51 8.79 10.62 9.51
C GLN A 51 9.06 9.34 8.75
N VAL A 52 10.31 8.89 8.77
CA VAL A 52 10.73 7.67 8.07
C VAL A 52 10.78 6.41 8.96
N GLY A 53 10.73 6.61 10.28
CA GLY A 53 10.72 5.52 11.25
C GLY A 53 9.34 4.86 11.40
N GLN A 54 9.34 3.58 11.74
CA GLN A 54 8.12 2.81 11.97
C GLN A 54 7.73 2.87 13.45
N PRO A 55 6.55 3.41 13.83
CA PRO A 55 6.11 3.37 15.21
C PRO A 55 5.65 1.97 15.62
N ASN A 56 5.73 1.69 16.91
CA ASN A 56 5.03 0.54 17.48
C ASN A 56 3.52 0.85 17.48
N TRP A 57 2.75 0.05 16.76
CA TRP A 57 1.31 0.26 16.66
C TRP A 57 0.58 0.15 18.00
N ILE A 58 1.08 -0.69 18.94
CA ILE A 58 0.50 -0.83 20.28
C ILE A 58 0.55 0.51 21.01
N ASP A 59 1.66 1.24 20.92
CA ASP A 59 1.82 2.55 21.57
C ASP A 59 0.84 3.58 21.00
N VAL A 60 0.59 3.55 19.69
CA VAL A 60 -0.40 4.43 19.04
C VAL A 60 -1.81 4.15 19.59
N TRP A 61 -2.19 2.87 19.68
CA TRP A 61 -3.51 2.48 20.22
C TRP A 61 -3.61 2.80 21.71
N GLN A 62 -2.61 2.44 22.51
CA GLN A 62 -2.58 2.74 23.95
C GLN A 62 -2.75 4.23 24.22
N LYS A 63 -2.03 5.09 23.50
CA LYS A 63 -2.16 6.54 23.64
C LYS A 63 -3.58 7.00 23.33
N ALA A 64 -4.17 6.54 22.24
CA ALA A 64 -5.52 6.92 21.84
C ALA A 64 -6.59 6.48 22.86
N PHE A 65 -6.47 5.27 23.42
CA PHE A 65 -7.38 4.77 24.47
C PHE A 65 -7.21 5.56 25.78
N HIS A 66 -5.97 5.86 26.16
CA HIS A 66 -5.65 6.61 27.38
C HIS A 66 -6.26 8.01 27.40
N GLU A 67 -6.33 8.70 26.25
CA GLU A 67 -6.97 10.03 26.13
C GLU A 67 -8.45 10.01 26.58
N TYR A 68 -9.11 8.86 26.41
CA TYR A 68 -10.51 8.65 26.83
C TYR A 68 -10.62 7.86 28.14
N LYS A 69 -9.50 7.72 28.90
CA LYS A 69 -9.45 7.01 30.20
C LYS A 69 -9.91 5.54 30.08
N LEU A 70 -9.64 4.92 28.96
CA LEU A 70 -9.89 3.50 28.72
C LEU A 70 -8.57 2.72 28.70
N GLU A 71 -8.62 1.49 29.25
CA GLU A 71 -7.51 0.57 29.10
C GLU A 71 -7.50 -0.05 27.71
N PHE A 72 -6.31 -0.14 27.14
CA PHE A 72 -6.10 -0.81 25.86
C PHE A 72 -5.74 -2.28 26.08
N ASP A 73 -6.49 -3.16 25.43
CA ASP A 73 -6.18 -4.58 25.32
C ASP A 73 -5.74 -4.89 23.88
N LYS A 74 -4.60 -5.55 23.72
CA LYS A 74 -4.07 -5.96 22.42
C LYS A 74 -5.09 -6.78 21.61
N SER A 75 -5.93 -7.58 22.27
CA SER A 75 -6.97 -8.37 21.58
C SER A 75 -8.03 -7.49 20.90
N ILE A 76 -8.37 -6.35 21.52
CA ILE A 76 -9.28 -5.35 20.93
C ILE A 76 -8.59 -4.70 19.71
N GLY A 77 -7.31 -4.36 19.84
CA GLY A 77 -6.54 -3.81 18.73
C GLY A 77 -6.46 -4.77 17.53
N LEU A 78 -6.24 -6.06 17.78
CA LEU A 78 -6.24 -7.07 16.73
C LEU A 78 -7.63 -7.23 16.08
N LYS A 79 -8.71 -7.28 16.87
CA LYS A 79 -10.08 -7.31 16.34
C LYS A 79 -10.38 -6.08 15.49
N HIS A 80 -9.93 -4.91 15.94
CA HIS A 80 -10.06 -3.66 15.19
C HIS A 80 -9.36 -3.74 13.84
N LEU A 81 -8.08 -4.17 13.81
CA LEU A 81 -7.32 -4.33 12.57
C LEU A 81 -7.94 -5.37 11.64
N HIS A 82 -8.43 -6.50 12.17
CA HIS A 82 -9.14 -7.48 11.35
C HIS A 82 -10.39 -6.89 10.71
N HIS A 83 -11.22 -6.21 11.49
CA HIS A 83 -12.41 -5.58 10.95
C HIS A 83 -12.08 -4.50 9.91
N PHE A 84 -10.99 -3.75 10.13
CA PHE A 84 -10.50 -2.73 9.21
C PHE A 84 -10.12 -3.33 7.84
N VAL A 85 -9.30 -4.39 7.81
CA VAL A 85 -8.89 -5.02 6.54
C VAL A 85 -10.06 -5.77 5.89
N ASP A 86 -10.91 -6.45 6.66
CA ASP A 86 -12.06 -7.22 6.16
C ASP A 86 -13.13 -6.30 5.54
N SER A 87 -13.22 -5.03 5.97
CA SER A 87 -14.15 -4.03 5.41
C SER A 87 -13.66 -3.38 4.12
N GLY A 88 -12.40 -3.56 3.75
CA GLY A 88 -11.82 -3.08 2.50
C GLY A 88 -12.27 -3.93 1.29
N ARG A 89 -12.11 -3.37 0.08
CA ARG A 89 -12.50 -4.02 -1.19
C ARG A 89 -11.38 -3.95 -2.20
N LEU A 90 -11.13 -5.05 -2.92
CA LEU A 90 -10.22 -5.02 -4.06
C LEU A 90 -10.78 -4.13 -5.17
N TYR A 91 -9.91 -3.35 -5.78
CA TYR A 91 -10.27 -2.70 -7.05
C TYR A 91 -10.40 -3.76 -8.14
N GLN A 92 -11.32 -3.56 -9.07
CA GLN A 92 -11.64 -4.53 -10.13
C GLN A 92 -10.44 -4.87 -11.02
N TYR A 93 -9.51 -3.94 -11.18
CA TYR A 93 -8.29 -4.14 -11.98
C TYR A 93 -7.21 -4.94 -11.25
N SER A 94 -7.25 -5.08 -9.92
CA SER A 94 -6.09 -5.57 -9.14
C SER A 94 -5.68 -6.99 -9.52
N ILE A 95 -6.61 -7.95 -9.53
CA ILE A 95 -6.30 -9.32 -9.91
C ILE A 95 -5.91 -9.42 -11.40
N PRO A 96 -6.69 -8.89 -12.37
CA PRO A 96 -6.31 -8.94 -13.78
C PRO A 96 -4.95 -8.31 -14.07
N LEU A 97 -4.63 -7.18 -13.41
CA LEU A 97 -3.34 -6.51 -13.57
C LEU A 97 -2.17 -7.35 -13.08
N LEU A 98 -2.26 -7.86 -11.83
CA LEU A 98 -1.20 -8.67 -11.25
C LEU A 98 -0.99 -9.97 -12.02
N GLU A 99 -2.07 -10.63 -12.46
CA GLU A 99 -2.01 -11.83 -13.26
C GLU A 99 -1.34 -11.59 -14.62
N ALA A 100 -1.69 -10.51 -15.31
CA ALA A 100 -1.09 -10.15 -16.59
C ALA A 100 0.42 -9.87 -16.46
N LEU A 101 0.82 -9.08 -15.46
CA LEU A 101 2.22 -8.76 -15.19
C LEU A 101 3.03 -10.00 -14.79
N HIS A 102 2.47 -10.85 -13.92
CA HIS A 102 3.10 -12.09 -13.49
C HIS A 102 3.29 -13.06 -14.66
N THR A 103 2.28 -13.21 -15.52
CA THR A 103 2.34 -14.07 -16.72
C THR A 103 3.40 -13.60 -17.72
N GLN A 104 3.68 -12.30 -17.78
CA GLN A 104 4.74 -11.72 -18.62
C GLN A 104 6.15 -11.94 -18.05
N GLY A 105 6.27 -12.42 -16.82
CA GLY A 105 7.53 -12.55 -16.10
C GLY A 105 8.08 -11.23 -15.55
N THR A 106 7.20 -10.25 -15.34
CA THR A 106 7.55 -9.01 -14.61
C THR A 106 7.72 -9.33 -13.14
N LYS A 107 8.80 -8.88 -12.51
CA LYS A 107 9.01 -9.01 -11.07
C LYS A 107 8.04 -8.10 -10.33
N LEU A 108 7.32 -8.63 -9.37
CA LEU A 108 6.31 -7.91 -8.59
C LEU A 108 6.70 -7.82 -7.12
N ILE A 109 6.76 -6.62 -6.61
CA ILE A 109 7.05 -6.34 -5.20
C ILE A 109 5.86 -5.63 -4.59
N LEU A 110 5.42 -6.05 -3.42
CA LEU A 110 4.55 -5.27 -2.56
C LEU A 110 5.41 -4.50 -1.56
N LEU A 111 5.27 -3.17 -1.51
CA LEU A 111 5.90 -2.32 -0.50
C LEU A 111 4.85 -1.40 0.10
N SER A 112 4.36 -1.72 1.30
CA SER A 112 3.26 -0.97 1.91
C SER A 112 3.58 -0.47 3.33
N ASN A 113 3.13 0.77 3.60
CA ASN A 113 3.18 1.34 4.94
C ASN A 113 2.05 0.76 5.79
N VAL A 114 2.42 0.06 6.85
CA VAL A 114 1.47 -0.54 7.79
C VAL A 114 1.74 -0.05 9.20
N THR A 115 0.72 0.51 9.84
CA THR A 115 0.70 0.77 11.28
C THR A 115 -0.30 -0.20 11.90
N GLY A 116 0.19 -1.37 12.29
CA GLY A 116 -0.64 -2.47 12.79
C GLY A 116 0.14 -3.77 12.88
N SER A 117 -0.54 -4.86 13.26
CA SER A 117 0.06 -6.19 13.23
C SER A 117 0.24 -6.66 11.79
N THR A 118 1.48 -6.91 11.38
CA THR A 118 1.83 -7.42 10.05
C THR A 118 1.05 -8.69 9.69
N GLU A 119 0.87 -9.59 10.65
CA GLU A 119 0.15 -10.85 10.47
C GLU A 119 -1.28 -10.64 9.99
N VAL A 120 -1.95 -9.55 10.42
CA VAL A 120 -3.30 -9.22 9.97
C VAL A 120 -3.32 -8.84 8.50
N PHE A 121 -2.40 -7.99 8.07
CA PHE A 121 -2.30 -7.54 6.67
C PHE A 121 -1.80 -8.66 5.75
N GLN A 122 -0.83 -9.46 6.21
CA GLN A 122 -0.35 -10.61 5.46
C GLN A 122 -1.47 -11.64 5.25
N ARG A 123 -2.26 -11.91 6.27
CA ARG A 123 -3.42 -12.80 6.17
C ARG A 123 -4.47 -12.25 5.20
N ASP A 124 -4.75 -10.95 5.24
CA ASP A 124 -5.68 -10.31 4.31
C ASP A 124 -5.21 -10.46 2.86
N LEU A 125 -3.94 -10.18 2.59
CA LEU A 125 -3.33 -10.33 1.26
C LEU A 125 -3.46 -11.78 0.73
N ILE A 126 -3.22 -12.77 1.60
CA ILE A 126 -3.36 -14.21 1.27
C ILE A 126 -4.83 -14.55 0.99
N ASN A 127 -5.75 -14.14 1.86
CA ASN A 127 -7.18 -14.44 1.74
C ASN A 127 -7.79 -13.84 0.47
N ARG A 128 -7.28 -12.69 0.01
CA ARG A 128 -7.68 -12.05 -1.25
C ARG A 128 -7.05 -12.70 -2.49
N GLY A 129 -6.16 -13.69 -2.30
CA GLY A 129 -5.48 -14.40 -3.38
C GLY A 129 -4.42 -13.59 -4.11
N LEU A 130 -3.94 -12.48 -3.52
CA LEU A 130 -2.96 -11.59 -4.15
C LEU A 130 -1.52 -12.04 -3.88
N ALA A 131 -1.23 -12.64 -2.72
CA ALA A 131 0.13 -12.98 -2.29
C ALA A 131 0.90 -13.84 -3.31
N LYS A 132 0.20 -14.69 -4.05
CA LYS A 132 0.79 -15.60 -5.06
C LYS A 132 1.41 -14.90 -6.28
N TYR A 133 1.10 -13.64 -6.51
CA TYR A 133 1.62 -12.88 -7.65
C TYR A 133 2.94 -12.17 -7.34
N PHE A 134 3.27 -11.97 -6.05
CA PHE A 134 4.44 -11.17 -5.65
C PHE A 134 5.67 -12.05 -5.45
N ASP A 135 6.79 -11.63 -6.02
CA ASP A 135 8.11 -12.21 -5.77
C ASP A 135 8.64 -11.79 -4.38
N SER A 136 8.20 -10.62 -3.89
CA SER A 136 8.54 -10.12 -2.55
C SER A 136 7.39 -9.31 -1.96
N ILE A 137 7.13 -9.49 -0.66
CA ILE A 137 6.12 -8.77 0.10
C ILE A 137 6.81 -8.10 1.28
N ILE A 138 6.72 -6.76 1.35
CA ILE A 138 7.44 -5.95 2.32
C ILE A 138 6.46 -5.02 3.03
N TRP A 139 6.32 -5.23 4.32
CA TRP A 139 5.54 -4.38 5.21
C TRP A 139 6.48 -3.48 6.01
N SER A 140 6.21 -2.18 6.08
CA SER A 140 7.05 -1.24 6.84
C SER A 140 7.21 -1.62 8.31
N SER A 141 6.21 -2.28 8.88
CA SER A 141 6.23 -2.79 10.25
C SER A 141 7.25 -3.92 10.48
N GLU A 142 7.69 -4.63 9.44
CA GLU A 142 8.72 -5.67 9.53
C GLU A 142 10.12 -5.12 9.36
N ILE A 143 10.30 -4.22 8.38
CA ILE A 143 11.61 -3.69 8.05
C ILE A 143 12.03 -2.48 8.88
N GLY A 144 11.11 -1.89 9.65
CA GLY A 144 11.36 -0.72 10.50
C GLY A 144 11.46 0.62 9.76
N PHE A 145 11.30 0.63 8.46
CA PHE A 145 11.35 1.82 7.60
C PHE A 145 10.05 1.99 6.82
N ARG A 146 9.51 3.22 6.84
CA ARG A 146 8.31 3.60 6.07
C ARG A 146 8.70 4.33 4.79
N LYS A 147 7.90 4.19 3.73
CA LYS A 147 7.92 5.15 2.63
C LYS A 147 7.55 6.55 3.20
N PRO A 148 8.25 7.61 2.83
CA PRO A 148 9.18 7.78 1.71
C PRO A 148 10.65 7.49 2.01
N SER A 149 11.00 6.74 3.05
CA SER A 149 12.39 6.42 3.37
C SER A 149 13.12 5.76 2.20
N ARG A 150 14.32 6.25 1.89
CA ARG A 150 15.24 5.62 0.92
C ARG A 150 15.44 4.13 1.22
N GLN A 151 15.64 3.79 2.50
CA GLN A 151 15.90 2.42 2.95
C GLN A 151 14.76 1.46 2.58
N ALA A 152 13.49 1.89 2.69
CA ALA A 152 12.36 1.06 2.32
C ALA A 152 12.41 0.63 0.84
N PHE A 153 12.78 1.55 -0.05
CA PHE A 153 12.87 1.26 -1.49
C PHE A 153 14.13 0.46 -1.85
N GLU A 154 15.27 0.72 -1.18
CA GLU A 154 16.49 -0.05 -1.37
C GLU A 154 16.29 -1.51 -0.97
N ILE A 155 15.68 -1.78 0.20
CA ILE A 155 15.30 -3.12 0.64
C ILE A 155 14.36 -3.79 -0.38
N ALA A 156 13.39 -3.05 -0.92
CA ALA A 156 12.48 -3.58 -1.94
C ALA A 156 13.22 -4.01 -3.21
N LEU A 157 14.13 -3.20 -3.73
CA LEU A 157 14.92 -3.54 -4.92
C LEU A 157 15.84 -4.73 -4.68
N GLU A 158 16.51 -4.75 -3.52
CA GLU A 158 17.44 -5.82 -3.13
C GLU A 158 16.73 -7.17 -3.00
N SER A 159 15.49 -7.19 -2.49
CA SER A 159 14.73 -8.42 -2.26
C SER A 159 14.53 -9.29 -3.50
N VAL A 160 14.56 -8.69 -4.70
CA VAL A 160 14.41 -9.38 -5.99
C VAL A 160 15.61 -9.14 -6.94
N GLY A 161 16.67 -8.49 -6.46
CA GLY A 161 17.86 -8.18 -7.26
C GLY A 161 17.57 -7.27 -8.45
N SER A 162 16.74 -6.23 -8.27
CA SER A 162 16.34 -5.31 -9.33
C SER A 162 17.09 -3.98 -9.26
N LEU A 163 17.16 -3.29 -10.39
CA LEU A 163 17.79 -1.97 -10.49
C LEU A 163 16.72 -0.88 -10.53
N ALA A 164 16.95 0.23 -9.84
CA ALA A 164 16.02 1.36 -9.79
C ALA A 164 15.59 1.84 -11.19
N LYS A 165 16.54 1.98 -12.13
CA LYS A 165 16.29 2.45 -13.50
C LYS A 165 15.35 1.55 -14.32
N ASN A 166 15.21 0.27 -13.93
CA ASN A 166 14.36 -0.72 -14.58
C ASN A 166 13.05 -0.94 -13.81
N SER A 167 12.83 -0.19 -12.74
CA SER A 167 11.70 -0.36 -11.82
C SER A 167 10.74 0.82 -11.88
N ILE A 168 9.47 0.54 -11.62
CA ILE A 168 8.43 1.56 -11.47
C ILE A 168 7.67 1.32 -10.17
N MET A 169 7.49 2.39 -9.37
CA MET A 169 6.61 2.40 -8.20
C MET A 169 5.23 2.85 -8.61
N VAL A 170 4.22 2.10 -8.22
CA VAL A 170 2.79 2.36 -8.46
C VAL A 170 2.10 2.54 -7.12
N GLY A 171 1.51 3.72 -6.89
CA GLY A 171 0.84 4.04 -5.64
C GLY A 171 -0.09 5.24 -5.75
N ASP A 172 -0.77 5.59 -4.65
CA ASP A 172 -1.73 6.70 -4.59
C ASP A 172 -1.18 7.93 -3.85
N SER A 173 -0.02 7.81 -3.22
CA SER A 173 0.56 8.86 -2.38
C SER A 173 1.70 9.61 -3.07
N GLU A 174 1.51 10.92 -3.32
CA GLU A 174 2.58 11.80 -3.83
C GLU A 174 3.81 11.80 -2.91
N ILE A 175 3.63 11.77 -1.58
CA ILE A 175 4.71 11.82 -0.61
C ILE A 175 5.36 10.45 -0.47
N ALA A 176 4.57 9.43 -0.11
CA ALA A 176 5.12 8.12 0.24
C ALA A 176 5.67 7.39 -1.00
N ASP A 177 4.90 7.36 -2.09
CA ASP A 177 5.22 6.54 -3.25
C ASP A 177 6.06 7.31 -4.28
N VAL A 178 5.58 8.50 -4.70
CA VAL A 178 6.23 9.24 -5.78
C VAL A 178 7.57 9.81 -5.32
N ARG A 179 7.57 10.68 -4.31
CA ARG A 179 8.79 11.35 -3.84
C ARG A 179 9.79 10.35 -3.27
N GLY A 180 9.32 9.35 -2.50
CA GLY A 180 10.18 8.33 -1.92
C GLY A 180 10.91 7.50 -2.98
N ALA A 181 10.20 7.01 -4.00
CA ALA A 181 10.79 6.22 -5.08
C ALA A 181 11.79 7.05 -5.92
N GLN A 182 11.48 8.32 -6.17
CA GLN A 182 12.38 9.23 -6.90
C GLN A 182 13.72 9.47 -6.18
N LEU A 183 13.76 9.43 -4.84
CA LEU A 183 15.00 9.55 -4.07
C LEU A 183 16.04 8.47 -4.39
N VAL A 184 15.60 7.32 -4.90
CA VAL A 184 16.47 6.20 -5.28
C VAL A 184 16.53 5.98 -6.80
N GLY A 185 15.91 6.87 -7.59
CA GLY A 185 15.93 6.80 -9.05
C GLY A 185 14.94 5.81 -9.67
N ILE A 186 13.90 5.42 -8.95
CA ILE A 186 12.79 4.61 -9.45
C ILE A 186 11.79 5.51 -10.17
N SER A 187 11.33 5.10 -11.35
CA SER A 187 10.21 5.76 -12.04
C SER A 187 8.90 5.59 -11.27
N THR A 188 7.93 6.48 -11.48
CA THR A 188 6.73 6.52 -10.64
C THR A 188 5.46 6.63 -11.46
N MET A 189 4.41 5.94 -11.00
CA MET A 189 3.06 6.05 -11.51
C MET A 189 2.12 6.37 -10.35
N LEU A 190 1.57 7.58 -10.35
CA LEU A 190 0.56 8.00 -9.37
C LEU A 190 -0.82 7.63 -9.88
N ILE A 191 -1.57 6.91 -9.05
CA ILE A 191 -2.99 6.65 -9.29
C ILE A 191 -3.79 7.80 -8.71
N SER A 192 -4.54 8.51 -9.57
CA SER A 192 -5.42 9.59 -9.16
C SER A 192 -6.65 9.66 -10.06
N ASP A 193 -7.83 9.64 -9.45
CA ASP A 193 -9.10 9.83 -10.17
C ASP A 193 -9.51 11.32 -10.25
N LEU A 194 -8.69 12.20 -9.68
CA LEU A 194 -8.90 13.65 -9.76
C LEU A 194 -8.46 14.18 -11.13
N LYS A 195 -9.28 15.03 -11.72
CA LYS A 195 -8.90 15.74 -12.95
C LYS A 195 -7.81 16.76 -12.66
N ASN A 196 -6.80 16.80 -13.51
CA ASN A 196 -5.69 17.76 -13.44
C ASN A 196 -4.87 17.65 -12.12
N THR A 197 -4.58 16.43 -11.67
CA THR A 197 -3.71 16.21 -10.52
C THR A 197 -2.31 16.76 -10.81
N GLU A 198 -1.88 17.75 -10.05
CA GLU A 198 -0.49 18.19 -10.05
C GLU A 198 0.36 17.15 -9.33
N SER A 199 1.34 16.59 -10.03
CA SER A 199 2.22 15.54 -9.51
C SER A 199 3.61 15.63 -10.13
N ARG A 200 4.61 15.17 -9.38
CA ARG A 200 5.97 14.94 -9.87
C ARG A 200 6.17 13.53 -10.43
N ALA A 201 5.12 12.69 -10.41
CA ALA A 201 5.20 11.33 -10.93
C ALA A 201 5.58 11.32 -12.41
N SER A 202 6.31 10.29 -12.84
CA SER A 202 6.63 10.07 -14.27
C SER A 202 5.37 9.83 -15.09
N HIS A 203 4.35 9.25 -14.46
CA HIS A 203 3.03 8.99 -15.04
C HIS A 203 1.94 9.28 -14.00
N VAL A 204 0.82 9.87 -14.43
CA VAL A 204 -0.41 9.98 -13.64
C VAL A 204 -1.50 9.24 -14.38
N VAL A 205 -2.22 8.35 -13.70
CA VAL A 205 -3.19 7.45 -14.30
C VAL A 205 -4.47 7.38 -13.48
N ASN A 206 -5.62 7.31 -14.16
CA ASN A 206 -6.87 6.96 -13.50
C ASN A 206 -6.94 5.44 -13.25
N ARG A 207 -7.72 5.02 -12.25
CA ARG A 207 -7.92 3.59 -11.96
C ARG A 207 -8.47 2.79 -13.14
N SER A 208 -9.29 3.42 -14.01
CA SER A 208 -9.82 2.79 -15.22
C SER A 208 -8.73 2.40 -16.23
N ASP A 209 -7.62 3.12 -16.26
CA ASP A 209 -6.65 3.04 -17.34
C ASP A 209 -5.33 2.35 -16.90
N ILE A 210 -5.21 2.05 -15.60
CA ILE A 210 -3.95 1.53 -15.02
C ILE A 210 -3.51 0.22 -15.66
N LEU A 211 -4.45 -0.69 -15.94
CA LEU A 211 -4.16 -1.99 -16.54
C LEU A 211 -3.48 -1.81 -17.91
N GLU A 212 -4.09 -1.04 -18.80
CA GLU A 212 -3.56 -0.82 -20.14
C GLU A 212 -2.22 -0.08 -20.11
N GLN A 213 -2.15 1.00 -19.33
CA GLN A 213 -0.94 1.82 -19.29
C GLN A 213 0.26 1.08 -18.70
N LEU A 214 0.08 0.35 -17.60
CA LEU A 214 1.18 -0.35 -16.95
C LEU A 214 1.66 -1.55 -17.78
N ILE A 215 0.75 -2.29 -18.40
CA ILE A 215 1.09 -3.36 -19.35
C ILE A 215 1.91 -2.81 -20.51
N ARG A 216 1.56 -1.66 -21.07
CA ARG A 216 2.33 -1.02 -22.15
C ARG A 216 3.73 -0.63 -21.72
N LEU A 217 3.93 -0.17 -20.49
CA LEU A 217 5.22 0.27 -19.94
C LEU A 217 6.13 -0.92 -19.59
N THR A 218 5.57 -2.08 -19.32
CA THR A 218 6.31 -3.33 -19.02
C THR A 218 6.51 -4.22 -20.24
N ASN A 219 5.61 -4.15 -21.25
CA ASN A 219 5.69 -4.89 -22.51
C ASN A 219 6.53 -4.13 -23.56
N GLY A 220 7.83 -4.08 -23.44
CA GLY A 220 8.64 -3.60 -24.55
C GLY A 220 8.65 -4.58 -25.71
N SER A 221 8.10 -4.18 -26.84
CA SER A 221 8.29 -4.74 -28.20
C SER A 221 8.39 -6.28 -28.36
N ARG A 222 7.67 -7.07 -27.57
CA ARG A 222 7.25 -8.39 -27.97
C ARG A 222 5.93 -8.22 -28.72
N GLY A 223 5.97 -8.41 -30.03
CA GLY A 223 4.96 -8.11 -31.02
C GLY A 223 3.52 -8.15 -30.52
N THR A 224 2.79 -7.10 -30.86
CA THR A 224 1.35 -6.99 -30.73
C THR A 224 0.66 -8.24 -31.24
N THR A 225 0.32 -9.17 -30.39
CA THR A 225 -0.79 -10.07 -30.64
C THR A 225 -2.01 -9.47 -29.95
N ASN A 226 -2.87 -8.85 -30.79
CA ASN A 226 -4.21 -8.43 -30.44
C ASN A 226 -5.00 -9.61 -29.90
N ALA A 227 -5.06 -9.81 -28.60
CA ALA A 227 -5.79 -10.91 -27.96
C ALA A 227 -6.68 -10.48 -26.79
N TRP A 228 -7.03 -9.18 -26.68
CA TRP A 228 -7.97 -8.75 -25.66
C TRP A 228 -9.04 -7.82 -26.27
N ARG A 229 -10.02 -8.41 -26.95
CA ARG A 229 -11.33 -7.81 -27.13
C ARG A 229 -12.32 -8.64 -26.32
N PHE A 230 -12.82 -8.08 -25.27
CA PHE A 230 -14.05 -8.50 -24.59
C PHE A 230 -15.20 -7.62 -25.03
#